data_90c7c9b408636ffcd43f35fa99d620db
#
_entry.id   90c7c9b408636ffcd43f35fa99d620db
#
_cell.length_a   1.000
_cell.length_b   1.000
_cell.length_c   1.000
_cell.angle_alpha   90.00
_cell.angle_beta   90.00
_cell.angle_gamma   90.00
#
_symmetry.space_group_name_H-M   'P 1'
#
loop_
_entity.id
_entity.type
_entity.pdbx_description
1 polymer ?
#
loop_
_entity_poly.entity_id
_entity_poly.type
_entity_poly.pdbx_seq_one_letter_code
_entity_poly.pdbx_strand_id
1 'polypeptide(L)'
;MALEEVILERGAPGYEESRRRFVNSAVPDRYPYQIVHPRSSEEVAATVKHAVSLGKHISVRSGGHLFPFQHLQQDEILIDMKNVNASFHYDEETQQVSFGPGLTVKEAEQFLTPRKLFFPFGHAPTVGLGGFTLVGGQGVFMPGWGVTADRWITQLEIVTADGEVRICNREENADLFWAARGAGMGFFGVVTKLWARTVASKKLYILKWVFKATIYEDALNWILDSAKLIRPHHTEVMIRSYYSDKSTAEARDEIQSPVVLIDATVNIYADSLKEAREMSYPFDKCPLEPFQKEDLHEADWDELFGTTVLQPNNRLKCDSILSKPELTRMEVHHPVVKRQLTL
;
A
#
# COMPACT_ATOMS: atom_id res chain seq x y z
N MET A 1 17.77 -12.63 -24.61
CA MET A 1 18.77 -12.33 -23.56
C MET A 1 18.79 -13.51 -22.63
N ALA A 2 19.95 -13.98 -22.24
CA ALA A 2 20.04 -15.16 -21.37
C ALA A 2 19.62 -14.80 -19.94
N LEU A 3 18.98 -15.73 -19.23
CA LEU A 3 18.62 -15.60 -17.81
C LEU A 3 19.80 -15.18 -16.92
N GLU A 4 21.02 -15.48 -17.32
CA GLU A 4 22.26 -15.20 -16.57
C GLU A 4 22.46 -13.69 -16.27
N GLU A 5 21.97 -12.77 -17.11
CA GLU A 5 22.13 -11.33 -16.90
C GLU A 5 21.17 -10.73 -15.84
N VAL A 6 20.15 -11.48 -15.42
CA VAL A 6 19.12 -11.01 -14.48
C VAL A 6 19.17 -11.75 -13.13
N ILE A 7 20.10 -12.70 -12.95
CA ILE A 7 20.26 -13.49 -11.73
C ILE A 7 21.37 -12.92 -10.86
N LEU A 8 21.06 -12.66 -9.61
CA LEU A 8 22.04 -12.34 -8.56
C LEU A 8 22.25 -13.56 -7.66
N GLU A 9 23.44 -14.12 -7.73
CA GLU A 9 23.90 -15.19 -6.83
C GLU A 9 24.23 -14.62 -5.45
N ARG A 10 24.06 -15.44 -4.41
CA ARG A 10 24.45 -15.08 -3.05
C ARG A 10 25.94 -14.73 -2.99
N GLY A 11 26.25 -13.52 -2.50
CA GLY A 11 27.61 -12.97 -2.45
C GLY A 11 28.03 -12.19 -3.69
N ALA A 12 27.24 -12.18 -4.76
CA ALA A 12 27.49 -11.34 -5.92
C ALA A 12 27.31 -9.85 -5.60
N PRO A 13 28.00 -8.94 -6.32
CA PRO A 13 27.76 -7.50 -6.24
C PRO A 13 26.27 -7.18 -6.46
N GLY A 14 25.68 -6.32 -5.62
CA GLY A 14 24.26 -5.95 -5.70
C GLY A 14 23.28 -6.93 -5.02
N TYR A 15 23.70 -8.14 -4.64
CA TYR A 15 22.82 -9.10 -3.98
C TYR A 15 22.28 -8.55 -2.64
N GLU A 16 23.12 -8.02 -1.75
CA GLU A 16 22.69 -7.48 -0.45
C GLU A 16 21.81 -6.23 -0.60
N GLU A 17 22.13 -5.37 -1.56
CA GLU A 17 21.28 -4.21 -1.88
C GLU A 17 19.89 -4.68 -2.32
N SER A 18 19.83 -5.62 -3.24
CA SER A 18 18.56 -6.19 -3.71
C SER A 18 17.84 -6.94 -2.59
N ARG A 19 18.53 -7.78 -1.81
CA ARG A 19 17.95 -8.52 -0.69
C ARG A 19 17.26 -7.59 0.32
N ARG A 20 17.86 -6.43 0.59
CA ARG A 20 17.38 -5.47 1.60
C ARG A 20 16.41 -4.41 1.06
N ARG A 21 15.96 -4.51 -0.17
CA ARG A 21 15.06 -3.55 -0.81
C ARG A 21 13.62 -3.71 -0.30
N PHE A 22 13.36 -3.18 0.90
CA PHE A 22 12.05 -3.15 1.56
C PHE A 22 11.79 -1.79 2.19
N VAL A 23 10.52 -1.45 2.43
CA VAL A 23 10.13 -0.24 3.15
C VAL A 23 10.53 -0.32 4.64
N ASN A 24 10.45 -1.52 5.22
CA ASN A 24 10.88 -1.77 6.59
C ASN A 24 12.40 -2.05 6.61
N SER A 25 13.16 -1.31 7.40
CA SER A 25 14.61 -1.45 7.50
C SER A 25 15.08 -2.63 8.36
N ALA A 26 14.19 -3.22 9.18
CA ALA A 26 14.49 -4.36 10.03
C ALA A 26 14.48 -5.69 9.25
N VAL A 27 15.22 -5.74 8.13
CA VAL A 27 15.28 -6.90 7.25
C VAL A 27 15.90 -8.10 7.97
N PRO A 28 15.20 -9.24 8.06
CA PRO A 28 15.69 -10.41 8.78
C PRO A 28 16.88 -11.09 8.05
N ASP A 29 17.64 -11.90 8.80
CA ASP A 29 18.76 -12.69 8.28
C ASP A 29 18.24 -13.92 7.54
N ARG A 30 17.52 -13.68 6.44
CA ARG A 30 17.08 -14.68 5.48
C ARG A 30 17.74 -14.37 4.14
N TYR A 31 18.31 -15.39 3.53
CA TYR A 31 19.12 -15.28 2.34
C TYR A 31 18.54 -16.16 1.23
N PRO A 32 17.87 -15.57 0.23
CA PRO A 32 17.46 -16.29 -0.97
C PRO A 32 18.63 -17.04 -1.61
N TYR A 33 18.34 -18.16 -2.24
CA TYR A 33 19.33 -18.90 -3.05
C TYR A 33 19.81 -18.04 -4.21
N GLN A 34 18.86 -17.40 -4.92
CA GLN A 34 19.07 -16.44 -5.99
C GLN A 34 18.04 -15.33 -5.90
N ILE A 35 18.39 -14.14 -6.38
CA ILE A 35 17.43 -13.04 -6.64
C ILE A 35 17.41 -12.81 -8.14
N VAL A 36 16.23 -12.89 -8.75
CA VAL A 36 16.05 -12.77 -10.19
C VAL A 36 15.30 -11.47 -10.48
N HIS A 37 15.78 -10.69 -11.44
CA HIS A 37 15.21 -9.42 -11.89
C HIS A 37 14.67 -9.52 -13.32
N PRO A 38 13.58 -10.28 -13.58
CA PRO A 38 13.03 -10.43 -14.91
C PRO A 38 12.44 -9.11 -15.43
N ARG A 39 12.35 -8.98 -16.76
CA ARG A 39 11.82 -7.80 -17.46
C ARG A 39 10.52 -8.09 -18.19
N SER A 40 10.25 -9.36 -18.47
CA SER A 40 9.07 -9.80 -19.20
C SER A 40 8.42 -11.02 -18.57
N SER A 41 7.24 -11.36 -19.06
CA SER A 41 6.49 -12.54 -18.63
C SER A 41 7.19 -13.84 -19.01
N GLU A 42 7.88 -13.84 -20.18
CA GLU A 42 8.66 -14.98 -20.64
C GLU A 42 9.89 -15.23 -19.75
N GLU A 43 10.55 -14.16 -19.28
CA GLU A 43 11.67 -14.29 -18.33
C GLU A 43 11.18 -14.78 -16.95
N VAL A 44 9.97 -14.37 -16.52
CA VAL A 44 9.33 -14.94 -15.32
C VAL A 44 9.02 -16.41 -15.52
N ALA A 45 8.44 -16.78 -16.66
CA ALA A 45 8.14 -18.17 -17.01
C ALA A 45 9.41 -19.05 -17.03
N ALA A 46 10.48 -18.53 -17.63
CA ALA A 46 11.79 -19.21 -17.60
C ALA A 46 12.35 -19.36 -16.18
N THR A 47 12.17 -18.34 -15.32
CA THR A 47 12.56 -18.38 -13.90
C THR A 47 11.77 -19.44 -13.13
N VAL A 48 10.46 -19.55 -13.40
CA VAL A 48 9.62 -20.61 -12.79
C VAL A 48 10.11 -21.99 -13.19
N LYS A 49 10.37 -22.24 -14.48
CA LYS A 49 10.91 -23.52 -14.99
C LYS A 49 12.28 -23.82 -14.40
N HIS A 50 13.13 -22.80 -14.25
CA HIS A 50 14.44 -22.93 -13.59
C HIS A 50 14.28 -23.34 -12.11
N ALA A 51 13.40 -22.67 -11.34
CA ALA A 51 13.15 -23.03 -9.95
C ALA A 51 12.66 -24.47 -9.81
N VAL A 52 11.74 -24.92 -10.66
CA VAL A 52 11.25 -26.31 -10.70
C VAL A 52 12.39 -27.29 -10.96
N SER A 53 13.29 -26.98 -11.93
CA SER A 53 14.44 -27.84 -12.24
C SER A 53 15.43 -27.99 -11.08
N LEU A 54 15.51 -26.99 -10.21
CA LEU A 54 16.34 -26.99 -9.01
C LEU A 54 15.63 -27.53 -7.75
N GLY A 55 14.32 -27.85 -7.84
CA GLY A 55 13.51 -28.21 -6.68
C GLY A 55 13.39 -27.07 -5.65
N LYS A 56 13.44 -25.82 -6.10
CA LYS A 56 13.37 -24.63 -5.25
C LYS A 56 11.97 -24.01 -5.26
N HIS A 57 11.54 -23.51 -4.11
CA HIS A 57 10.37 -22.67 -4.04
C HIS A 57 10.65 -21.26 -4.56
N ILE A 58 9.59 -20.56 -4.90
CA ILE A 58 9.63 -19.17 -5.37
C ILE A 58 8.94 -18.27 -4.36
N SER A 59 9.55 -17.15 -4.08
CA SER A 59 8.93 -16.00 -3.44
C SER A 59 8.92 -14.80 -4.38
N VAL A 60 7.91 -13.93 -4.27
CA VAL A 60 7.69 -12.83 -5.22
C VAL A 60 7.65 -11.50 -4.48
N ARG A 61 8.39 -10.52 -4.97
CA ARG A 61 8.40 -9.16 -4.44
C ARG A 61 8.00 -8.15 -5.51
N SER A 62 6.97 -7.34 -5.20
CA SER A 62 6.61 -6.14 -5.96
C SER A 62 7.30 -4.90 -5.33
N GLY A 63 6.57 -4.05 -4.60
CA GLY A 63 7.12 -2.83 -3.94
C GLY A 63 7.86 -3.06 -2.62
N GLY A 64 7.81 -4.26 -2.04
CA GLY A 64 8.48 -4.53 -0.75
C GLY A 64 7.83 -3.88 0.47
N HIS A 65 6.53 -3.59 0.42
CA HIS A 65 5.78 -2.94 1.50
C HIS A 65 5.23 -3.88 2.57
N LEU A 66 5.41 -5.19 2.43
CA LEU A 66 4.92 -6.16 3.38
C LEU A 66 5.83 -6.23 4.62
N PHE A 67 5.38 -5.69 5.74
CA PHE A 67 6.16 -5.59 6.97
C PHE A 67 6.71 -6.93 7.53
N PRO A 68 5.97 -8.06 7.48
CA PRO A 68 6.47 -9.35 7.98
C PRO A 68 7.53 -10.04 7.12
N PHE A 69 7.97 -9.46 6.01
CA PHE A 69 8.98 -10.02 5.09
C PHE A 69 8.71 -11.45 4.60
N GLN A 70 7.46 -11.83 4.45
CA GLN A 70 7.10 -13.20 4.07
C GLN A 70 7.54 -13.55 2.64
N HIS A 71 7.81 -12.56 1.81
CA HIS A 71 8.40 -12.72 0.47
C HIS A 71 9.93 -12.74 0.50
N LEU A 72 10.58 -12.72 1.66
CA LEU A 72 12.00 -12.94 1.82
C LEU A 72 12.21 -14.26 2.59
N GLN A 73 12.57 -15.32 1.86
CA GLN A 73 12.69 -16.66 2.41
C GLN A 73 14.12 -17.20 2.26
N GLN A 74 14.48 -18.11 3.19
CA GLN A 74 15.78 -18.76 3.18
C GLN A 74 15.85 -19.79 2.06
N ASP A 75 16.91 -19.72 1.24
CA ASP A 75 17.24 -20.69 0.18
C ASP A 75 16.19 -20.88 -0.92
N GLU A 76 15.23 -19.97 -1.03
CA GLU A 76 14.26 -19.89 -2.13
C GLU A 76 14.76 -18.97 -3.26
N ILE A 77 14.12 -19.01 -4.42
CA ILE A 77 14.36 -18.05 -5.49
C ILE A 77 13.40 -16.85 -5.30
N LEU A 78 13.97 -15.67 -5.05
CA LEU A 78 13.22 -14.43 -4.98
C LEU A 78 13.09 -13.81 -6.36
N ILE A 79 11.88 -13.68 -6.88
CA ILE A 79 11.58 -12.93 -8.11
C ILE A 79 11.22 -11.49 -7.75
N ASP A 80 12.04 -10.54 -8.21
CA ASP A 80 11.81 -9.12 -8.05
C ASP A 80 11.09 -8.56 -9.28
N MET A 81 9.83 -8.18 -9.10
CA MET A 81 8.93 -7.77 -10.18
C MET A 81 9.12 -6.33 -10.67
N LYS A 82 10.08 -5.58 -10.11
CA LYS A 82 10.25 -4.14 -10.38
C LYS A 82 10.31 -3.81 -11.86
N ASN A 83 10.98 -4.67 -12.65
CA ASN A 83 11.22 -4.41 -14.06
C ASN A 83 10.28 -5.18 -15.01
N VAL A 84 9.39 -6.03 -14.46
CA VAL A 84 8.48 -6.84 -15.28
C VAL A 84 7.37 -5.98 -15.85
N ASN A 85 7.32 -5.91 -17.19
CA ASN A 85 6.34 -5.09 -17.92
C ASN A 85 6.24 -3.66 -17.36
N ALA A 86 7.38 -3.05 -17.02
CA ALA A 86 7.50 -1.82 -16.25
C ALA A 86 7.09 -0.56 -17.06
N SER A 87 5.89 -0.59 -17.63
CA SER A 87 5.28 0.53 -18.36
C SER A 87 3.77 0.52 -18.17
N PHE A 88 3.17 1.73 -18.19
CA PHE A 88 1.73 1.91 -18.31
C PHE A 88 1.34 2.06 -19.78
N HIS A 89 0.25 1.43 -20.14
CA HIS A 89 -0.40 1.63 -21.44
C HIS A 89 -1.89 1.86 -21.22
N TYR A 90 -2.43 2.91 -21.84
CA TYR A 90 -3.87 3.21 -21.82
C TYR A 90 -4.48 2.89 -23.18
N ASP A 91 -5.56 2.13 -23.15
CA ASP A 91 -6.36 1.79 -24.31
C ASP A 91 -7.64 2.65 -24.28
N GLU A 92 -7.75 3.55 -25.26
CA GLU A 92 -8.89 4.47 -25.38
C GLU A 92 -10.21 3.77 -25.74
N GLU A 93 -10.15 2.66 -26.47
CA GLU A 93 -11.32 1.92 -26.90
C GLU A 93 -11.98 1.20 -25.71
N THR A 94 -11.18 0.53 -24.89
CA THR A 94 -11.66 -0.20 -23.73
C THR A 94 -11.71 0.64 -22.45
N GLN A 95 -11.12 1.84 -22.46
CA GLN A 95 -10.93 2.72 -21.29
C GLN A 95 -10.19 2.01 -20.15
N GLN A 96 -9.25 1.15 -20.47
CA GLN A 96 -8.45 0.41 -19.53
C GLN A 96 -6.99 0.86 -19.56
N VAL A 97 -6.37 0.82 -18.39
CA VAL A 97 -4.93 0.95 -18.24
C VAL A 97 -4.33 -0.41 -17.92
N SER A 98 -3.24 -0.77 -18.62
CA SER A 98 -2.44 -1.96 -18.30
C SER A 98 -1.07 -1.57 -17.75
N PHE A 99 -0.53 -2.38 -16.83
CA PHE A 99 0.72 -2.09 -16.14
C PHE A 99 1.37 -3.33 -15.55
N GLY A 100 2.68 -3.23 -15.30
CA GLY A 100 3.44 -4.26 -14.61
C GLY A 100 3.25 -4.22 -13.09
N PRO A 101 3.38 -5.37 -12.39
CA PRO A 101 3.11 -5.48 -10.97
C PRO A 101 4.13 -4.74 -10.09
N GLY A 102 5.33 -4.47 -10.60
CA GLY A 102 6.39 -3.75 -9.90
C GLY A 102 6.24 -2.24 -9.88
N LEU A 103 5.36 -1.68 -10.73
CA LEU A 103 5.08 -0.27 -10.77
C LEU A 103 4.39 0.20 -9.49
N THR A 104 4.66 1.44 -9.11
CA THR A 104 4.23 2.03 -7.83
C THR A 104 3.00 2.92 -7.97
N VAL A 105 2.37 3.22 -6.86
CA VAL A 105 1.27 4.20 -6.76
C VAL A 105 1.67 5.56 -7.33
N LYS A 106 2.91 6.06 -7.04
CA LYS A 106 3.37 7.34 -7.57
C LYS A 106 3.51 7.32 -9.08
N GLU A 107 4.04 6.22 -9.65
CA GLU A 107 4.14 6.07 -11.09
C GLU A 107 2.76 5.98 -11.75
N ALA A 108 1.77 5.34 -11.09
CA ALA A 108 0.39 5.33 -11.56
C ALA A 108 -0.23 6.73 -11.56
N GLU A 109 -0.07 7.47 -10.47
CA GLU A 109 -0.52 8.86 -10.36
C GLU A 109 0.08 9.72 -11.48
N GLN A 110 1.39 9.68 -11.66
CA GLN A 110 2.12 10.43 -12.71
C GLN A 110 1.66 10.09 -14.13
N PHE A 111 1.24 8.85 -14.36
CA PHE A 111 0.70 8.44 -15.66
C PHE A 111 -0.75 8.88 -15.87
N LEU A 112 -1.60 8.75 -14.85
CA LEU A 112 -3.05 8.95 -14.94
C LEU A 112 -3.45 10.42 -14.87
N THR A 113 -2.86 11.20 -13.94
CA THR A 113 -3.25 12.59 -13.67
C THR A 113 -3.18 13.49 -14.91
N PRO A 114 -2.11 13.51 -15.71
CA PRO A 114 -2.06 14.33 -16.94
C PRO A 114 -3.09 13.92 -17.99
N ARG A 115 -3.58 12.67 -17.93
CA ARG A 115 -4.59 12.12 -18.83
C ARG A 115 -6.01 12.33 -18.32
N LYS A 116 -6.16 12.95 -17.15
CA LYS A 116 -7.44 13.12 -16.46
C LYS A 116 -8.16 11.79 -16.22
N LEU A 117 -7.41 10.76 -15.88
CA LEU A 117 -7.87 9.42 -15.60
C LEU A 117 -7.66 9.08 -14.13
N PHE A 118 -8.46 8.15 -13.62
CA PHE A 118 -8.35 7.66 -12.24
C PHE A 118 -8.80 6.21 -12.15
N PHE A 119 -8.15 5.45 -11.30
CA PHE A 119 -8.67 4.24 -10.64
C PHE A 119 -8.16 4.22 -9.19
N PRO A 120 -8.88 3.58 -8.23
CA PRO A 120 -8.46 3.57 -6.83
C PRO A 120 -7.14 2.79 -6.64
N PHE A 121 -6.06 3.52 -6.44
CA PHE A 121 -4.75 3.00 -6.06
C PHE A 121 -4.50 3.23 -4.56
N GLY A 122 -3.37 2.73 -4.03
CA GLY A 122 -3.04 2.84 -2.61
C GLY A 122 -2.69 4.26 -2.16
N HIS A 123 -2.65 4.47 -0.85
CA HIS A 123 -2.39 5.78 -0.23
C HIS A 123 -0.90 6.14 -0.16
N ALA A 124 0.01 5.16 -0.21
CA ALA A 124 1.44 5.43 -0.08
C ALA A 124 2.13 5.35 -1.45
N PRO A 125 2.94 6.39 -1.83
CA PRO A 125 3.48 6.54 -3.18
C PRO A 125 4.40 5.40 -3.61
N THR A 126 5.07 4.74 -2.67
CA THR A 126 6.04 3.67 -2.92
C THR A 126 5.45 2.25 -2.90
N VAL A 127 4.16 2.10 -2.65
CA VAL A 127 3.47 0.79 -2.69
C VAL A 127 3.44 0.25 -4.12
N GLY A 128 3.90 -0.99 -4.30
CA GLY A 128 3.83 -1.69 -5.59
C GLY A 128 2.42 -2.19 -5.88
N LEU A 129 1.95 -1.93 -7.10
CA LEU A 129 0.57 -2.20 -7.51
C LEU A 129 0.21 -3.69 -7.53
N GLY A 130 1.18 -4.57 -7.82
CA GLY A 130 0.93 -6.02 -7.84
C GLY A 130 0.59 -6.58 -6.46
N GLY A 131 1.44 -6.32 -5.46
CA GLY A 131 1.18 -6.76 -4.09
C GLY A 131 -0.08 -6.12 -3.50
N PHE A 132 -0.30 -4.84 -3.78
CA PHE A 132 -1.51 -4.11 -3.39
C PHE A 132 -2.78 -4.79 -3.94
N THR A 133 -2.79 -5.14 -5.21
CA THR A 133 -3.94 -5.81 -5.85
C THR A 133 -4.17 -7.21 -5.29
N LEU A 134 -3.11 -8.01 -5.12
CA LEU A 134 -3.22 -9.39 -4.63
C LEU A 134 -3.80 -9.49 -3.21
N VAL A 135 -3.59 -8.49 -2.36
CA VAL A 135 -4.21 -8.44 -1.02
C VAL A 135 -5.62 -7.82 -1.01
N GLY A 136 -6.16 -7.53 -2.18
CA GLY A 136 -7.49 -6.95 -2.36
C GLY A 136 -7.47 -5.48 -2.77
N GLY A 137 -6.52 -4.69 -2.30
CA GLY A 137 -6.38 -3.28 -2.66
C GLY A 137 -7.40 -2.37 -1.98
N GLN A 138 -7.13 -1.99 -0.74
CA GLN A 138 -7.86 -0.92 -0.05
C GLN A 138 -7.31 0.43 -0.54
N GLY A 139 -7.81 0.88 -1.69
CA GLY A 139 -7.39 2.10 -2.33
C GLY A 139 -8.08 3.34 -1.78
N VAL A 140 -7.65 4.52 -2.28
CA VAL A 140 -8.27 5.80 -1.96
C VAL A 140 -9.76 5.77 -2.31
N PHE A 141 -10.59 6.34 -1.44
CA PHE A 141 -12.06 6.35 -1.54
C PHE A 141 -12.72 4.96 -1.56
N MET A 142 -12.05 3.93 -1.00
CA MET A 142 -12.55 2.56 -0.95
C MET A 142 -13.99 2.44 -0.38
N PRO A 143 -14.42 3.22 0.63
CA PRO A 143 -15.79 3.09 1.16
C PRO A 143 -16.89 3.23 0.10
N GLY A 144 -16.65 4.00 -0.97
CA GLY A 144 -17.62 4.16 -2.06
C GLY A 144 -17.28 3.41 -3.33
N TRP A 145 -15.99 3.29 -3.65
CA TRP A 145 -15.52 2.70 -4.90
C TRP A 145 -15.25 1.22 -4.80
N GLY A 146 -15.25 0.68 -3.56
CA GLY A 146 -15.00 -0.72 -3.28
C GLY A 146 -13.52 -1.10 -3.38
N VAL A 147 -13.27 -2.38 -3.17
CA VAL A 147 -11.93 -2.98 -3.21
C VAL A 147 -11.40 -3.00 -4.65
N THR A 148 -10.18 -2.54 -4.85
CA THR A 148 -9.58 -2.35 -6.20
C THR A 148 -9.53 -3.65 -6.99
N ALA A 149 -9.10 -4.74 -6.38
CA ALA A 149 -9.00 -6.04 -7.05
C ALA A 149 -10.34 -6.57 -7.55
N ASP A 150 -11.44 -6.33 -6.82
CA ASP A 150 -12.76 -6.82 -7.19
C ASP A 150 -13.46 -5.94 -8.22
N ARG A 151 -13.41 -4.62 -8.01
CA ARG A 151 -14.22 -3.67 -8.76
C ARG A 151 -13.51 -3.07 -9.96
N TRP A 152 -12.18 -3.01 -9.95
CA TRP A 152 -11.41 -2.24 -10.91
C TRP A 152 -10.50 -3.09 -11.79
N ILE A 153 -9.94 -4.19 -11.26
CA ILE A 153 -9.13 -5.10 -12.07
C ILE A 153 -10.05 -5.94 -12.98
N THR A 154 -9.78 -5.88 -14.26
CA THR A 154 -10.56 -6.55 -15.30
C THR A 154 -9.90 -7.81 -15.83
N GLN A 155 -8.56 -7.84 -15.84
CA GLN A 155 -7.76 -8.93 -16.37
C GLN A 155 -6.40 -8.98 -15.67
N LEU A 156 -5.84 -10.17 -15.60
CA LEU A 156 -4.49 -10.46 -15.14
C LEU A 156 -3.75 -11.33 -16.15
N GLU A 157 -2.45 -11.18 -16.22
CA GLU A 157 -1.56 -12.15 -16.83
C GLU A 157 -0.80 -12.86 -15.71
N ILE A 158 -0.79 -14.17 -15.74
CA ILE A 158 -0.28 -15.01 -14.65
C ILE A 158 0.62 -16.09 -15.22
N VAL A 159 1.80 -16.25 -14.63
CA VAL A 159 2.66 -17.42 -14.84
C VAL A 159 2.34 -18.46 -13.78
N THR A 160 1.94 -19.65 -14.21
CA THR A 160 1.61 -20.79 -13.34
C THR A 160 2.84 -21.69 -13.10
N ALA A 161 2.73 -22.66 -12.18
CA ALA A 161 3.85 -23.51 -11.76
C ALA A 161 4.45 -24.38 -12.89
N ASP A 162 3.70 -24.62 -13.96
CA ASP A 162 4.16 -25.26 -15.19
C ASP A 162 5.02 -24.35 -16.08
N GLY A 163 5.13 -23.06 -15.68
CA GLY A 163 5.85 -22.03 -16.43
C GLY A 163 5.12 -21.56 -17.68
N GLU A 164 3.80 -21.72 -17.73
CA GLU A 164 2.97 -21.21 -18.82
C GLU A 164 2.39 -19.85 -18.46
N VAL A 165 2.33 -18.95 -19.45
CA VAL A 165 1.72 -17.62 -19.31
C VAL A 165 0.24 -17.71 -19.66
N ARG A 166 -0.62 -17.28 -18.74
CA ARG A 166 -2.08 -17.37 -18.89
C ARG A 166 -2.74 -16.01 -18.74
N ILE A 167 -3.64 -15.69 -19.64
CA ILE A 167 -4.57 -14.57 -19.50
C ILE A 167 -5.74 -15.05 -18.63
N CYS A 168 -6.06 -14.24 -17.62
CA CYS A 168 -7.08 -14.57 -16.62
C CYS A 168 -8.04 -13.40 -16.46
N ASN A 169 -9.32 -13.65 -16.67
CA ASN A 169 -10.40 -12.68 -16.51
C ASN A 169 -11.70 -13.42 -16.10
N ARG A 170 -12.85 -12.78 -16.19
CA ARG A 170 -14.14 -13.42 -15.80
C ARG A 170 -14.57 -14.54 -16.73
N GLU A 171 -14.03 -14.61 -17.94
CA GLU A 171 -14.42 -15.57 -19.00
C GLU A 171 -13.34 -16.61 -19.25
N GLU A 172 -12.06 -16.22 -19.13
CA GLU A 172 -10.91 -17.08 -19.38
C GLU A 172 -10.10 -17.28 -18.09
N ASN A 173 -9.78 -18.54 -17.75
CA ASN A 173 -9.09 -18.92 -16.50
C ASN A 173 -9.69 -18.21 -15.27
N ALA A 174 -11.03 -18.26 -15.18
CA ALA A 174 -11.80 -17.49 -14.20
C ALA A 174 -11.53 -17.90 -12.75
N ASP A 175 -11.14 -19.13 -12.51
CA ASP A 175 -10.70 -19.68 -11.23
C ASP A 175 -9.39 -19.05 -10.75
N LEU A 176 -8.39 -18.92 -11.63
CA LEU A 176 -7.15 -18.23 -11.36
C LEU A 176 -7.39 -16.72 -11.13
N PHE A 177 -8.25 -16.12 -11.95
CA PHE A 177 -8.63 -14.71 -11.78
C PHE A 177 -9.33 -14.46 -10.44
N TRP A 178 -10.19 -15.37 -10.01
CA TRP A 178 -10.84 -15.31 -8.70
C TRP A 178 -9.80 -15.45 -7.58
N ALA A 179 -8.94 -16.47 -7.65
CA ALA A 179 -7.94 -16.77 -6.63
C ALA A 179 -6.93 -15.63 -6.45
N ALA A 180 -6.50 -14.95 -7.52
CA ALA A 180 -5.52 -13.86 -7.46
C ALA A 180 -6.07 -12.59 -6.77
N ARG A 181 -7.39 -12.41 -6.71
CA ARG A 181 -8.01 -11.18 -6.21
C ARG A 181 -8.35 -11.24 -4.72
N GLY A 182 -7.33 -11.25 -3.86
CA GLY A 182 -7.46 -11.25 -2.42
C GLY A 182 -6.67 -12.34 -1.68
N ALA A 183 -6.09 -13.32 -2.41
CA ALA A 183 -5.27 -14.35 -1.79
C ALA A 183 -3.95 -13.84 -1.19
N GLY A 184 -3.52 -12.65 -1.60
CA GLY A 184 -2.28 -12.08 -1.11
C GLY A 184 -1.10 -13.00 -1.37
N MET A 185 -0.36 -13.31 -0.31
CA MET A 185 0.80 -14.18 -0.38
C MET A 185 0.46 -15.68 -0.49
N GLY A 186 -0.78 -16.05 -0.28
CA GLY A 186 -1.27 -17.41 -0.51
C GLY A 186 -1.49 -17.71 -1.99
N PHE A 187 -1.34 -16.74 -2.88
CA PHE A 187 -1.49 -16.96 -4.29
C PHE A 187 -0.34 -17.80 -4.86
N PHE A 188 -0.68 -18.80 -5.63
CA PHE A 188 0.22 -19.85 -6.12
C PHE A 188 0.73 -19.64 -7.55
N GLY A 189 0.50 -18.46 -8.14
CA GLY A 189 1.02 -18.02 -9.44
C GLY A 189 1.77 -16.69 -9.34
N VAL A 190 2.48 -16.31 -10.40
CA VAL A 190 3.19 -15.04 -10.49
C VAL A 190 2.44 -14.11 -11.44
N VAL A 191 1.86 -13.04 -10.92
CA VAL A 191 1.19 -12.02 -11.74
C VAL A 191 2.24 -11.17 -12.44
N THR A 192 2.19 -11.10 -13.77
CA THR A 192 3.17 -10.38 -14.60
C THR A 192 2.59 -9.12 -15.25
N LYS A 193 1.27 -9.02 -15.40
CA LYS A 193 0.61 -7.84 -15.93
C LYS A 193 -0.81 -7.72 -15.38
N LEU A 194 -1.28 -6.49 -15.21
CA LEU A 194 -2.60 -6.17 -14.71
C LEU A 194 -3.29 -5.21 -15.68
N TRP A 195 -4.63 -5.34 -15.80
CA TRP A 195 -5.49 -4.38 -16.48
C TRP A 195 -6.53 -3.86 -15.50
N ALA A 196 -6.69 -2.54 -15.47
CA ALA A 196 -7.69 -1.88 -14.65
C ALA A 196 -8.56 -0.96 -15.50
N ARG A 197 -9.87 -0.97 -15.23
CA ARG A 197 -10.74 0.07 -15.79
C ARG A 197 -10.42 1.41 -15.16
N THR A 198 -10.68 2.49 -15.91
CA THR A 198 -10.50 3.86 -15.43
C THR A 198 -11.79 4.65 -15.52
N VAL A 199 -11.82 5.79 -14.84
CA VAL A 199 -12.87 6.81 -14.93
C VAL A 199 -12.22 8.18 -15.10
N ALA A 200 -13.01 9.19 -15.49
CA ALA A 200 -12.55 10.56 -15.51
C ALA A 200 -12.14 11.00 -14.10
N SER A 201 -10.98 11.66 -14.00
CA SER A 201 -10.49 12.17 -12.72
C SER A 201 -11.24 13.45 -12.33
N LYS A 202 -11.36 13.69 -11.03
CA LYS A 202 -11.84 14.91 -10.41
C LYS A 202 -10.69 15.64 -9.73
N LYS A 203 -10.98 16.78 -9.11
CA LYS A 203 -10.04 17.51 -8.27
C LYS A 203 -10.04 16.92 -6.85
N LEU A 204 -8.87 16.96 -6.23
CA LEU A 204 -8.70 16.57 -4.84
C LEU A 204 -8.84 17.80 -3.95
N TYR A 205 -9.58 17.67 -2.87
CA TYR A 205 -9.69 18.66 -1.81
C TYR A 205 -9.42 18.00 -0.47
N ILE A 206 -8.76 18.72 0.43
CA ILE A 206 -8.42 18.24 1.76
C ILE A 206 -8.90 19.24 2.81
N LEU A 207 -9.42 18.74 3.91
CA LEU A 207 -9.54 19.46 5.16
C LEU A 207 -9.03 18.60 6.30
N LYS A 208 -8.57 19.23 7.40
CA LYS A 208 -7.96 18.48 8.49
C LYS A 208 -8.28 19.09 9.85
N TRP A 209 -8.59 18.25 10.79
CA TRP A 209 -8.76 18.57 12.20
C TRP A 209 -7.75 17.80 13.03
N VAL A 210 -7.08 18.50 13.94
CA VAL A 210 -6.07 17.92 14.84
C VAL A 210 -6.47 18.22 16.28
N PHE A 211 -6.46 17.20 17.13
CA PHE A 211 -6.80 17.30 18.54
C PHE A 211 -5.68 16.74 19.40
N LYS A 212 -5.58 17.21 20.64
CA LYS A 212 -4.72 16.56 21.65
C LYS A 212 -5.38 15.26 22.11
N ALA A 213 -4.59 14.22 22.35
CA ALA A 213 -5.13 12.94 22.82
C ALA A 213 -5.77 12.99 24.22
N THR A 214 -5.67 14.13 24.93
CA THR A 214 -6.40 14.36 26.17
C THR A 214 -7.93 14.36 26.01
N ILE A 215 -8.41 14.61 24.78
CA ILE A 215 -9.83 14.55 24.42
C ILE A 215 -10.08 13.48 23.34
N TYR A 216 -9.31 12.38 23.38
CA TYR A 216 -9.31 11.33 22.35
C TYR A 216 -10.71 10.76 22.10
N GLU A 217 -11.43 10.41 23.16
CA GLU A 217 -12.75 9.79 23.06
C GLU A 217 -13.78 10.72 22.42
N ASP A 218 -13.83 11.96 22.89
CA ASP A 218 -14.75 12.96 22.33
C ASP A 218 -14.43 13.27 20.85
N ALA A 219 -13.13 13.44 20.53
CA ALA A 219 -12.68 13.69 19.18
C ALA A 219 -13.02 12.51 18.26
N LEU A 220 -12.72 11.27 18.67
CA LEU A 220 -13.02 10.08 17.87
C LEU A 220 -14.51 9.89 17.64
N ASN A 221 -15.35 10.09 18.67
CA ASN A 221 -16.80 9.99 18.55
C ASN A 221 -17.33 11.02 17.56
N TRP A 222 -16.90 12.29 17.69
CA TRP A 222 -17.28 13.33 16.74
C TRP A 222 -16.86 13.01 15.30
N ILE A 223 -15.63 12.54 15.10
CA ILE A 223 -15.10 12.15 13.77
C ILE A 223 -15.96 11.04 13.17
N LEU A 224 -16.22 9.99 13.93
CA LEU A 224 -17.00 8.84 13.47
C LEU A 224 -18.44 9.19 13.17
N ASP A 225 -19.07 10.05 13.97
CA ASP A 225 -20.45 10.49 13.73
C ASP A 225 -20.53 11.40 12.49
N SER A 226 -19.56 12.29 12.29
CA SER A 226 -19.46 13.11 11.09
C SER A 226 -19.22 12.26 9.84
N ALA A 227 -18.34 11.25 9.93
CA ALA A 227 -18.03 10.34 8.83
C ALA A 227 -19.23 9.52 8.34
N LYS A 228 -20.19 9.19 9.22
CA LYS A 228 -21.43 8.50 8.83
C LYS A 228 -22.34 9.33 7.92
N LEU A 229 -22.17 10.65 7.92
CA LEU A 229 -23.04 11.59 7.19
C LEU A 229 -22.48 11.99 5.82
N ILE A 230 -21.22 11.67 5.52
CA ILE A 230 -20.60 12.02 4.23
C ILE A 230 -20.92 10.97 3.15
N ARG A 231 -20.78 11.38 1.88
CA ARG A 231 -21.01 10.51 0.73
C ARG A 231 -19.79 9.59 0.50
N PRO A 232 -19.92 8.28 0.61
CA PRO A 232 -18.77 7.38 0.60
C PRO A 232 -18.03 7.29 -0.76
N HIS A 233 -18.70 7.62 -1.88
CA HIS A 233 -18.11 7.45 -3.22
C HIS A 233 -16.98 8.43 -3.55
N HIS A 234 -16.95 9.58 -2.91
CA HIS A 234 -15.99 10.63 -3.26
C HIS A 234 -15.35 11.25 -2.03
N THR A 235 -15.53 10.62 -0.88
CA THR A 235 -14.97 11.10 0.38
C THR A 235 -14.33 9.97 1.15
N GLU A 236 -13.26 10.28 1.85
CA GLU A 236 -12.56 9.38 2.73
C GLU A 236 -12.11 10.12 3.98
N VAL A 237 -12.31 9.53 5.14
CA VAL A 237 -11.83 10.06 6.41
C VAL A 237 -10.70 9.18 6.92
N MET A 238 -9.51 9.75 6.99
CA MET A 238 -8.35 9.11 7.56
C MET A 238 -8.14 9.58 8.98
N ILE A 239 -8.03 8.65 9.92
CA ILE A 239 -7.79 8.93 11.34
C ILE A 239 -6.41 8.42 11.70
N ARG A 240 -5.58 9.29 12.29
CA ARG A 240 -4.22 8.93 12.71
C ARG A 240 -3.95 9.42 14.12
N SER A 241 -3.11 8.67 14.83
CA SER A 241 -2.54 9.11 16.09
C SER A 241 -1.02 9.14 15.97
N TYR A 242 -0.40 10.23 16.39
CA TYR A 242 1.04 10.42 16.30
C TYR A 242 1.55 11.38 17.38
N TYR A 243 2.86 11.42 17.58
CA TYR A 243 3.49 12.38 18.48
C TYR A 243 3.63 13.75 17.80
N SER A 244 3.33 14.83 18.53
CA SER A 244 3.39 16.21 18.04
C SER A 244 4.77 16.64 17.61
N ASP A 245 5.78 15.99 18.10
CA ASP A 245 7.15 16.35 17.85
C ASP A 245 7.71 15.50 16.69
N LYS A 246 8.18 16.23 15.66
CA LYS A 246 8.93 15.66 14.55
C LYS A 246 10.38 15.34 14.95
N SER A 247 10.66 15.32 16.26
CA SER A 247 12.00 15.15 16.76
C SER A 247 12.63 13.87 16.22
N THR A 248 13.81 14.06 15.67
CA THR A 248 14.77 12.99 15.41
C THR A 248 15.03 12.20 16.68
N ALA A 249 15.51 10.97 16.57
CA ALA A 249 15.82 10.11 17.71
C ALA A 249 16.72 10.80 18.77
N GLU A 250 17.45 11.84 18.38
CA GLU A 250 18.34 12.65 19.23
C GLU A 250 17.60 13.60 20.19
N ALA A 251 16.41 14.09 19.81
CA ALA A 251 15.61 14.97 20.67
C ALA A 251 14.70 14.20 21.64
N ARG A 252 14.60 12.88 21.58
CA ARG A 252 13.75 12.07 22.47
C ARG A 252 14.24 12.04 23.91
N ASP A 253 15.52 12.22 24.13
CA ASP A 253 16.12 12.21 25.48
C ASP A 253 15.90 13.52 26.25
N GLU A 254 15.50 14.61 25.54
CA GLU A 254 15.28 15.94 26.15
C GLU A 254 13.78 16.27 26.37
N ILE A 255 12.84 15.51 25.82
CA ILE A 255 11.41 15.82 25.89
C ILE A 255 10.76 15.11 27.08
N GLN A 256 10.40 15.89 28.09
CA GLN A 256 9.78 15.38 29.33
C GLN A 256 8.40 14.74 29.12
N SER A 257 7.66 15.00 28.04
CA SER A 257 6.41 14.30 27.69
C SER A 257 5.97 14.66 26.26
N PRO A 258 6.11 13.79 25.27
CA PRO A 258 5.61 14.06 23.92
C PRO A 258 4.08 14.17 23.96
N VAL A 259 3.55 15.21 23.32
CA VAL A 259 2.10 15.38 23.17
C VAL A 259 1.62 14.42 22.09
N VAL A 260 0.73 13.50 22.43
CA VAL A 260 0.04 12.65 21.45
C VAL A 260 -1.09 13.44 20.82
N LEU A 261 -1.14 13.43 19.50
CA LEU A 261 -2.19 14.04 18.69
C LEU A 261 -3.04 12.96 18.02
N ILE A 262 -4.29 13.30 17.76
CA ILE A 262 -5.18 12.57 16.86
C ILE A 262 -5.61 13.53 15.75
N ASP A 263 -5.55 13.10 14.52
CA ASP A 263 -6.10 13.87 13.41
C ASP A 263 -7.20 13.12 12.65
N ALA A 264 -8.09 13.92 12.04
CA ALA A 264 -8.99 13.51 10.99
C ALA A 264 -8.65 14.30 9.73
N THR A 265 -8.12 13.62 8.74
CA THR A 265 -7.94 14.17 7.39
C THR A 265 -9.09 13.69 6.52
N VAL A 266 -9.85 14.63 5.97
CA VAL A 266 -10.98 14.34 5.07
C VAL A 266 -10.53 14.63 3.65
N ASN A 267 -10.36 13.59 2.86
CA ASN A 267 -10.05 13.65 1.45
C ASN A 267 -11.35 13.67 0.65
N ILE A 268 -11.48 14.58 -0.30
CA ILE A 268 -12.69 14.79 -1.09
C ILE A 268 -12.32 14.87 -2.57
N TYR A 269 -13.04 14.12 -3.38
CA TYR A 269 -12.83 14.02 -4.81
C TYR A 269 -14.04 14.62 -5.54
N ALA A 270 -13.92 15.87 -5.99
CA ALA A 270 -15.04 16.68 -6.48
C ALA A 270 -14.66 17.48 -7.73
N ASP A 271 -15.66 17.93 -8.50
CA ASP A 271 -15.43 18.74 -9.71
C ASP A 271 -15.16 20.22 -9.37
N SER A 272 -15.57 20.67 -8.18
CA SER A 272 -15.40 22.05 -7.75
C SER A 272 -15.29 22.19 -6.23
N LEU A 273 -14.72 23.31 -5.78
CA LEU A 273 -14.66 23.66 -4.35
C LEU A 273 -16.07 23.78 -3.73
N LYS A 274 -17.08 24.23 -4.51
CA LYS A 274 -18.45 24.30 -4.04
C LYS A 274 -18.98 22.90 -3.71
N GLU A 275 -18.82 21.95 -4.63
CA GLU A 275 -19.22 20.56 -4.42
C GLU A 275 -18.46 19.94 -3.24
N ALA A 276 -17.15 20.19 -3.15
CA ALA A 276 -16.34 19.70 -2.04
C ALA A 276 -16.83 20.20 -0.67
N ARG A 277 -17.25 21.49 -0.58
CA ARG A 277 -17.86 22.05 0.64
C ARG A 277 -19.19 21.37 0.99
N GLU A 278 -20.02 21.12 0.00
CA GLU A 278 -21.28 20.40 0.22
C GLU A 278 -21.05 18.97 0.73
N MET A 279 -19.99 18.32 0.27
CA MET A 279 -19.60 16.97 0.71
C MET A 279 -18.98 16.97 2.11
N SER A 280 -18.20 17.99 2.47
CA SER A 280 -17.54 18.10 3.76
C SER A 280 -18.40 18.67 4.88
N TYR A 281 -19.62 19.11 4.56
CA TYR A 281 -20.54 19.76 5.49
C TYR A 281 -20.59 19.17 6.91
N PRO A 282 -20.58 17.84 7.13
CA PRO A 282 -20.59 17.29 8.48
C PRO A 282 -19.37 17.66 9.32
N PHE A 283 -18.28 18.07 8.67
CA PHE A 283 -17.02 18.47 9.33
C PHE A 283 -16.88 20.01 9.48
N ASP A 284 -17.86 20.81 9.05
CA ASP A 284 -17.76 22.28 9.13
C ASP A 284 -17.87 22.80 10.58
N LYS A 285 -18.60 22.08 11.43
CA LYS A 285 -18.91 22.49 12.81
C LYS A 285 -18.43 21.44 13.79
N CYS A 286 -17.22 21.59 14.26
CA CYS A 286 -16.72 20.81 15.39
C CYS A 286 -17.13 21.49 16.70
N PRO A 287 -17.77 20.77 17.64
CA PRO A 287 -18.08 21.30 18.98
C PRO A 287 -16.87 21.36 19.89
N LEU A 288 -15.75 20.72 19.49
CA LEU A 288 -14.53 20.61 20.28
C LEU A 288 -13.52 21.67 19.82
N GLU A 289 -12.70 22.15 20.74
CA GLU A 289 -11.60 23.05 20.41
C GLU A 289 -10.43 22.26 19.81
N PRO A 290 -10.04 22.50 18.56
CA PRO A 290 -8.94 21.80 17.92
C PRO A 290 -7.59 22.34 18.40
N PHE A 291 -6.58 21.48 18.39
CA PHE A 291 -5.19 21.91 18.51
C PHE A 291 -4.71 22.64 17.25
N GLN A 292 -5.15 22.16 16.08
CA GLN A 292 -4.90 22.74 14.77
C GLN A 292 -6.06 22.41 13.83
N LYS A 293 -6.36 23.31 12.91
CA LYS A 293 -7.30 23.09 11.81
C LYS A 293 -6.69 23.56 10.50
N GLU A 294 -6.87 22.79 9.46
CA GLU A 294 -6.61 23.16 8.06
C GLU A 294 -7.96 23.22 7.35
N ASP A 295 -8.33 24.40 6.85
CA ASP A 295 -9.59 24.59 6.16
C ASP A 295 -9.59 23.92 4.79
N LEU A 296 -10.78 23.62 4.26
CA LEU A 296 -10.95 22.98 2.97
C LEU A 296 -10.27 23.77 1.85
N HIS A 297 -9.34 23.13 1.15
CA HIS A 297 -8.59 23.70 0.02
C HIS A 297 -8.39 22.66 -1.08
N GLU A 298 -8.09 23.11 -2.29
CA GLU A 298 -7.68 22.26 -3.40
C GLU A 298 -6.26 21.76 -3.14
N ALA A 299 -6.06 20.45 -3.22
CA ALA A 299 -4.82 19.76 -2.94
C ALA A 299 -4.35 18.97 -4.15
N ASP A 300 -3.11 18.53 -4.14
CA ASP A 300 -2.57 17.56 -5.08
C ASP A 300 -2.34 16.19 -4.44
N TRP A 301 -1.94 15.22 -5.27
CA TRP A 301 -1.66 13.88 -4.79
C TRP A 301 -0.42 13.80 -3.89
N ASP A 302 0.56 14.70 -4.06
CA ASP A 302 1.73 14.74 -3.19
C ASP A 302 1.37 15.18 -1.77
N GLU A 303 0.41 16.10 -1.63
CA GLU A 303 -0.14 16.47 -0.33
C GLU A 303 -0.87 15.30 0.32
N LEU A 304 -1.76 14.60 -0.42
CA LEU A 304 -2.43 13.39 0.08
C LEU A 304 -1.40 12.34 0.51
N PHE A 305 -0.40 12.06 -0.31
CA PHE A 305 0.66 11.11 0.01
C PHE A 305 1.48 11.56 1.23
N GLY A 306 1.73 12.85 1.38
CA GLY A 306 2.39 13.43 2.54
C GLY A 306 1.63 13.21 3.84
N THR A 307 0.30 13.11 3.77
CA THR A 307 -0.52 12.80 4.95
C THR A 307 -0.44 11.33 5.35
N THR A 308 -0.05 10.42 4.46
CA THR A 308 -0.05 8.97 4.69
C THR A 308 1.32 8.39 4.98
N VAL A 309 2.38 9.02 4.48
CA VAL A 309 3.75 8.53 4.66
C VAL A 309 4.38 9.22 5.86
N LEU A 310 4.81 8.43 6.83
CA LEU A 310 5.81 8.88 7.79
C LEU A 310 7.03 9.32 6.97
N GLN A 311 7.39 10.61 7.06
CA GLN A 311 8.51 11.18 6.32
C GLN A 311 9.76 10.29 6.47
N PRO A 312 10.61 10.13 5.43
CA PRO A 312 11.78 9.23 5.46
C PRO A 312 12.75 9.48 6.62
N ASN A 313 12.72 10.69 7.20
CA ASN A 313 13.52 11.05 8.38
C ASN A 313 12.95 10.49 9.69
N ASN A 314 11.71 10.00 9.70
CA ASN A 314 11.12 9.23 10.80
C ASN A 314 11.31 7.71 10.60
N ARG A 315 12.47 7.27 10.13
CA ARG A 315 12.87 5.86 10.27
C ARG A 315 12.84 5.57 11.77
N LEU A 316 11.76 4.93 12.21
CA LEU A 316 11.77 4.22 13.48
C LEU A 316 12.95 3.26 13.41
N LYS A 317 14.04 3.59 14.07
CA LYS A 317 15.05 2.60 14.42
C LYS A 317 14.36 1.68 15.41
N CYS A 318 13.74 0.64 14.91
CA CYS A 318 13.07 -0.39 15.72
C CYS A 318 14.06 -1.09 16.68
N ASP A 319 15.36 -0.97 16.38
CA ASP A 319 16.45 -1.57 17.14
C ASP A 319 16.50 -1.13 18.62
N SER A 320 16.01 0.08 18.92
CA SER A 320 16.01 0.59 20.32
C SER A 320 14.77 0.16 21.12
N ILE A 321 13.70 -0.29 20.49
CA ILE A 321 12.45 -0.68 21.17
C ILE A 321 12.48 -2.17 21.53
N LEU A 322 13.05 -3.01 20.66
CA LEU A 322 13.10 -4.46 20.90
C LEU A 322 14.24 -4.91 21.82
N SER A 323 15.21 -4.03 22.12
CA SER A 323 16.35 -4.34 23.00
C SER A 323 16.11 -4.02 24.48
N LYS A 324 14.96 -3.48 24.87
CA LYS A 324 14.64 -3.25 26.30
C LYS A 324 13.85 -4.42 26.87
N PRO A 325 14.43 -5.21 27.81
CA PRO A 325 13.73 -6.36 28.43
C PRO A 325 12.47 -6.00 29.21
N GLU A 326 12.26 -4.70 29.46
CA GLU A 326 11.14 -4.21 30.30
C GLU A 326 9.80 -4.13 29.55
N LEU A 327 9.78 -4.20 28.21
CA LEU A 327 8.55 -4.13 27.42
C LEU A 327 7.84 -5.48 27.22
N THR A 328 8.43 -6.58 27.69
CA THR A 328 7.83 -7.92 27.63
C THR A 328 6.77 -8.16 28.73
N ARG A 329 6.51 -7.18 29.60
CA ARG A 329 5.47 -7.23 30.65
C ARG A 329 4.64 -5.95 30.70
N MET A 330 3.95 -5.62 29.62
CA MET A 330 2.75 -4.81 29.75
C MET A 330 1.57 -5.75 29.99
N GLU A 331 1.27 -6.03 31.27
CA GLU A 331 -0.04 -6.53 31.68
C GLU A 331 -1.06 -5.42 31.39
N VAL A 332 -1.80 -5.56 30.30
CA VAL A 332 -2.92 -4.67 29.99
C VAL A 332 -4.06 -4.99 30.97
N HIS A 333 -4.05 -4.33 32.12
CA HIS A 333 -5.17 -4.31 33.03
C HIS A 333 -6.27 -3.35 32.56
N HIS A 334 -7.00 -3.74 31.50
CA HIS A 334 -8.23 -3.06 31.14
C HIS A 334 -9.39 -4.08 31.15
N PRO A 335 -10.46 -3.85 31.96
CA PRO A 335 -11.54 -4.82 32.15
C PRO A 335 -12.32 -5.21 30.89
N VAL A 336 -12.23 -4.42 29.81
CA VAL A 336 -12.96 -4.64 28.56
C VAL A 336 -12.29 -5.69 27.67
N VAL A 337 -10.97 -5.92 27.78
CA VAL A 337 -10.25 -6.86 26.90
C VAL A 337 -10.44 -8.33 27.34
N LYS A 338 -10.85 -8.59 28.58
CA LYS A 338 -11.05 -9.97 29.09
C LYS A 338 -12.33 -10.66 28.57
N ARG A 339 -13.23 -9.97 27.87
CA ARG A 339 -14.52 -10.58 27.44
C ARG A 339 -14.58 -11.07 25.98
N GLN A 340 -13.52 -10.92 25.20
CA GLN A 340 -13.55 -11.28 23.77
C GLN A 340 -12.55 -12.35 23.31
N LEU A 341 -11.86 -13.02 24.22
CA LEU A 341 -10.90 -14.09 23.90
C LEU A 341 -11.30 -15.46 24.46
N THR A 342 -12.60 -15.74 24.54
CA THR A 342 -13.09 -17.10 24.79
C THR A 342 -14.10 -17.46 23.69
N LEU A 343 -13.58 -17.89 22.57
CA LEU A 343 -14.23 -18.77 21.59
C LEU A 343 -13.19 -19.75 21.08
#